data_531ab24d35a0106f1a14b1e63206b311
#
_entry.id   531ab24d35a0106f1a14b1e63206b311
#
_cell.length_a   1.000
_cell.length_b   1.000
_cell.length_c   1.000
_cell.angle_alpha   90.00
_cell.angle_beta   90.00
_cell.angle_gamma   90.00
#
_symmetry.space_group_name_H-M   'P 1'
#
loop_
_entity.id
_entity.type
_entity.pdbx_description
1 polymer ?
#
loop_
_entity_poly.entity_id
_entity_poly.type
_entity_poly.pdbx_seq_one_letter_code
_entity_poly.pdbx_strand_id
1 'polypeptide(L)'
;TDGSITDESYVCAAVKYLNEVRKRVNPDMPDLTVSFAATKGLSLREEIRRERTVELFNEGFRIDDLKRWKTAEVEMPKNMLGVKWSTTGDWSTWATAWKPSYSTDTDDAGIAGCLMIETDRVWENKNYLYPIPSDQKQLNPNIGQNPGW
;
A
#
# COMPACT_ATOMS: atom_id res chain seq x y z
N THR A 1 -23.52 -0.57 2.34
CA THR A 1 -23.46 0.79 1.78
C THR A 1 -22.09 0.92 1.16
N ASP A 2 -22.02 1.02 -0.12
CA ASP A 2 -20.82 0.99 -0.94
C ASP A 2 -19.94 2.23 -0.79
N GLY A 3 -20.12 3.04 0.21
CA GLY A 3 -19.26 4.17 0.54
C GLY A 3 -18.89 5.09 -0.62
N SER A 4 -19.73 5.18 -1.65
CA SER A 4 -19.54 6.19 -2.67
C SER A 4 -19.66 7.56 -1.99
N ILE A 5 -18.61 8.35 -2.02
CA ILE A 5 -18.67 9.74 -1.58
C ILE A 5 -19.50 10.44 -2.64
N THR A 6 -20.77 10.61 -2.36
CA THR A 6 -21.72 11.29 -3.25
C THR A 6 -21.75 12.79 -3.01
N ASP A 7 -21.06 13.27 -1.99
CA ASP A 7 -20.95 14.70 -1.71
C ASP A 7 -19.82 15.29 -2.55
N GLU A 8 -20.17 15.86 -3.69
CA GLU A 8 -19.23 16.49 -4.61
C GLU A 8 -18.38 17.58 -3.95
N SER A 9 -18.88 18.23 -2.90
CA SER A 9 -18.16 19.30 -2.22
C SER A 9 -16.89 18.80 -1.51
N TYR A 10 -16.97 17.70 -0.81
CA TYR A 10 -15.81 17.08 -0.14
C TYR A 10 -14.82 16.48 -1.13
N VAL A 11 -15.33 15.88 -2.20
CA VAL A 11 -14.48 15.35 -3.28
C VAL A 11 -13.71 16.49 -3.95
N CYS A 12 -14.38 17.59 -4.27
CA CYS A 12 -13.74 18.76 -4.86
C CYS A 12 -12.65 19.35 -3.95
N ALA A 13 -12.91 19.46 -2.65
CA ALA A 13 -11.93 19.98 -1.70
C ALA A 13 -10.68 19.06 -1.62
N ALA A 14 -10.88 17.76 -1.46
CA ALA A 14 -9.78 16.80 -1.39
C ALA A 14 -8.93 16.82 -2.67
N VAL A 15 -9.57 16.81 -3.82
CA VAL A 15 -8.90 16.83 -5.13
C VAL A 15 -8.13 18.14 -5.33
N LYS A 16 -8.68 19.29 -4.89
CA LYS A 16 -8.00 20.58 -4.95
C LYS A 16 -6.66 20.53 -4.22
N TYR A 17 -6.66 20.11 -2.94
CA TYR A 17 -5.44 20.05 -2.15
C TYR A 17 -4.44 19.04 -2.68
N LEU A 18 -4.91 17.90 -3.17
CA LEU A 18 -4.02 16.91 -3.82
C LEU A 18 -3.37 17.47 -5.08
N ASN A 19 -4.08 18.23 -5.89
CA ASN A 19 -3.51 18.86 -7.06
C ASN A 19 -2.48 19.94 -6.68
N GLU A 20 -2.67 20.65 -5.59
CA GLU A 20 -1.65 21.57 -5.06
C GLU A 20 -0.36 20.82 -4.68
N VAL A 21 -0.49 19.66 -4.00
CA VAL A 21 0.66 18.80 -3.66
C VAL A 21 1.35 18.28 -4.92
N ARG A 22 0.60 17.75 -5.88
CA ARG A 22 1.13 17.21 -7.14
C ARG A 22 1.91 18.25 -7.92
N LYS A 23 1.41 19.49 -7.98
CA LYS A 23 2.02 20.59 -8.72
C LYS A 23 3.17 21.29 -7.97
N ARG A 24 3.40 20.92 -6.71
CA ARG A 24 4.50 21.50 -5.91
C ARG A 24 5.87 21.30 -6.57
N VAL A 25 6.11 20.11 -7.13
CA VAL A 25 7.39 19.75 -7.75
C VAL A 25 7.36 19.99 -9.26
N ASN A 26 6.26 19.69 -9.90
CA ASN A 26 6.08 19.88 -11.34
C ASN A 26 4.74 20.59 -11.62
N PRO A 27 4.77 21.89 -11.95
CA PRO A 27 3.57 22.66 -12.25
C PRO A 27 2.75 22.11 -13.45
N ASP A 28 3.42 21.40 -14.36
CA ASP A 28 2.79 20.81 -15.55
C ASP A 28 2.16 19.44 -15.26
N MET A 29 2.21 18.96 -14.02
CA MET A 29 1.59 17.69 -13.64
C MET A 29 0.08 17.74 -13.92
N PRO A 30 -0.47 16.76 -14.65
CA PRO A 30 -1.89 16.71 -14.93
C PRO A 30 -2.73 16.72 -13.65
N ASP A 31 -3.83 17.44 -13.67
CA ASP A 31 -4.75 17.45 -12.54
C ASP A 31 -5.36 16.07 -12.30
N LEU A 32 -5.44 15.71 -11.04
CA LEU A 32 -6.22 14.58 -10.60
C LEU A 32 -7.70 14.88 -10.82
N THR A 33 -8.33 14.09 -11.66
CA THR A 33 -9.76 14.15 -11.97
C THR A 33 -10.32 12.73 -12.05
N VAL A 34 -11.64 12.60 -12.08
CA VAL A 34 -12.29 11.30 -12.29
C VAL A 34 -11.82 10.68 -13.62
N SER A 35 -11.75 11.48 -14.68
CA SER A 35 -11.29 11.02 -16.00
C SER A 35 -9.82 10.60 -15.97
N PHE A 36 -8.96 11.33 -15.27
CA PHE A 36 -7.55 10.95 -15.12
C PHE A 36 -7.40 9.61 -14.39
N ALA A 37 -8.12 9.37 -13.30
CA ALA A 37 -8.11 8.09 -12.62
C ALA A 37 -8.60 6.96 -13.53
N ALA A 38 -9.67 7.20 -14.30
CA ALA A 38 -10.22 6.22 -15.23
C ALA A 38 -9.24 5.83 -16.35
N THR A 39 -8.35 6.71 -16.81
CA THR A 39 -7.30 6.36 -17.78
C THR A 39 -6.33 5.29 -17.27
N LYS A 40 -6.24 5.12 -15.95
CA LYS A 40 -5.42 4.11 -15.28
C LYS A 40 -6.22 2.88 -14.83
N GLY A 41 -7.49 2.81 -15.17
CA GLY A 41 -8.40 1.76 -14.71
C GLY A 41 -8.76 1.86 -13.22
N LEU A 42 -8.57 3.03 -12.61
CA LEU A 42 -8.81 3.27 -11.19
C LEU A 42 -10.02 4.17 -10.98
N SER A 43 -10.70 3.97 -9.87
CA SER A 43 -11.63 4.96 -9.34
C SER A 43 -10.87 6.16 -8.77
N LEU A 44 -11.54 7.30 -8.64
CA LEU A 44 -10.95 8.48 -8.00
C LEU A 44 -10.47 8.20 -6.57
N ARG A 45 -11.21 7.37 -5.81
CA ARG A 45 -10.83 6.97 -4.45
C ARG A 45 -9.53 6.16 -4.44
N GLU A 46 -9.38 5.22 -5.36
CA GLU A 46 -8.16 4.41 -5.47
C GLU A 46 -6.97 5.27 -5.86
N GLU A 47 -7.15 6.20 -6.79
CA GLU A 47 -6.08 7.12 -7.17
C GLU A 47 -5.69 8.07 -6.02
N ILE A 48 -6.64 8.57 -5.23
CA ILE A 48 -6.36 9.35 -4.02
C ILE A 48 -5.55 8.52 -3.01
N ARG A 49 -5.92 7.25 -2.81
CA ARG A 49 -5.18 6.35 -1.92
C ARG A 49 -3.78 6.05 -2.44
N ARG A 50 -3.65 5.90 -3.76
CA ARG A 50 -2.36 5.70 -4.42
C ARG A 50 -1.45 6.92 -4.25
N GLU A 51 -1.95 8.12 -4.52
CA GLU A 51 -1.21 9.38 -4.30
C GLU A 51 -0.75 9.51 -2.85
N ARG A 52 -1.65 9.25 -1.89
CA ARG A 52 -1.30 9.27 -0.46
C ARG A 52 -0.18 8.26 -0.14
N THR A 53 -0.22 7.08 -0.74
CA THR A 53 0.81 6.06 -0.53
C THR A 53 2.17 6.51 -1.05
N VAL A 54 2.20 7.20 -2.18
CA VAL A 54 3.43 7.72 -2.78
C VAL A 54 3.98 8.91 -1.99
N GLU A 55 3.13 9.87 -1.63
CA GLU A 55 3.54 11.08 -0.90
C GLU A 55 4.06 10.77 0.51
N LEU A 56 3.44 9.81 1.20
CA LEU A 56 3.83 9.42 2.55
C LEU A 56 4.72 8.16 2.56
N PHE A 57 5.44 7.93 1.46
CA PHE A 57 6.37 6.82 1.37
C PHE A 57 7.41 6.89 2.50
N ASN A 58 7.64 5.74 3.15
CA ASN A 58 8.59 5.59 4.26
C ASN A 58 8.27 6.41 5.54
N GLU A 59 7.06 6.95 5.67
CA GLU A 59 6.62 7.66 6.89
C GLU A 59 5.87 6.75 7.89
N GLY A 60 5.76 5.45 7.59
CA GLY A 60 5.14 4.46 8.49
C GLY A 60 3.62 4.38 8.43
N PHE A 61 2.93 5.20 7.64
CA PHE A 61 1.46 5.26 7.61
C PHE A 61 0.79 4.13 6.84
N ARG A 62 1.52 3.39 6.00
CA ARG A 62 0.92 2.42 5.07
C ARG A 62 0.09 1.34 5.76
N ILE A 63 0.57 0.77 6.84
CA ILE A 63 -0.13 -0.29 7.58
C ILE A 63 -1.43 0.22 8.18
N ASP A 64 -1.39 1.39 8.80
CA ASP A 64 -2.56 2.01 9.42
C ASP A 64 -3.60 2.39 8.36
N ASP A 65 -3.17 2.89 7.21
CA ASP A 65 -4.04 3.18 6.08
C ASP A 65 -4.72 1.91 5.55
N LEU A 66 -3.99 0.83 5.36
CA LEU A 66 -4.54 -0.46 4.91
C LEU A 66 -5.56 -1.02 5.90
N LYS A 67 -5.27 -0.93 7.20
CA LYS A 67 -6.20 -1.32 8.26
C LYS A 67 -7.45 -0.44 8.25
N ARG A 68 -7.30 0.86 8.20
CA ARG A 68 -8.39 1.83 8.20
C ARG A 68 -9.30 1.69 6.96
N TRP A 69 -8.70 1.40 5.81
CA TRP A 69 -9.45 1.21 4.56
C TRP A 69 -10.05 -0.18 4.41
N LYS A 70 -9.73 -1.12 5.32
CA LYS A 70 -10.13 -2.52 5.22
C LYS A 70 -9.68 -3.17 3.90
N THR A 71 -8.45 -2.89 3.49
CA THR A 71 -7.82 -3.45 2.29
C THR A 71 -6.58 -4.28 2.60
N ALA A 72 -6.22 -4.39 3.87
CA ALA A 72 -5.03 -5.13 4.30
C ALA A 72 -5.09 -6.63 3.95
N GLU A 73 -6.27 -7.22 3.96
CA GLU A 73 -6.50 -8.63 3.59
C GLU A 73 -6.17 -8.94 2.11
N VAL A 74 -6.22 -7.92 1.24
CA VAL A 74 -5.88 -8.04 -0.17
C VAL A 74 -4.43 -7.60 -0.44
N GLU A 75 -3.98 -6.55 0.22
CA GLU A 75 -2.68 -5.95 -0.06
C GLU A 75 -1.52 -6.62 0.70
N MET A 76 -1.77 -7.07 1.93
CA MET A 76 -0.70 -7.63 2.77
C MET A 76 -0.22 -9.01 2.34
N PRO A 77 -1.06 -9.92 1.80
CA PRO A 77 -0.59 -11.22 1.30
C PRO A 77 0.23 -11.15 0.01
N LYS A 78 0.19 -10.03 -0.71
CA LYS A 78 0.98 -9.88 -1.94
C LYS A 78 2.47 -10.01 -1.65
N ASN A 79 3.20 -10.64 -2.56
CA ASN A 79 4.64 -10.74 -2.47
C ASN A 79 5.28 -9.34 -2.43
N MET A 80 6.25 -9.17 -1.54
CA MET A 80 7.02 -7.94 -1.50
C MET A 80 8.13 -8.03 -2.53
N LEU A 81 7.98 -7.27 -3.59
CA LEU A 81 8.95 -7.20 -4.68
C LEU A 81 9.88 -6.01 -4.47
N GLY A 82 11.15 -6.23 -4.76
CA GLY A 82 12.15 -5.18 -4.79
C GLY A 82 12.37 -4.63 -6.19
N VAL A 83 13.57 -4.10 -6.40
CA VAL A 83 13.97 -3.57 -7.70
C VAL A 83 14.02 -4.68 -8.76
N LYS A 84 13.72 -4.33 -9.99
CA LYS A 84 13.93 -5.22 -11.12
C LYS A 84 15.42 -5.50 -11.27
N TRP A 85 15.80 -6.77 -11.16
CA TRP A 85 17.18 -7.17 -11.26
C TRP A 85 17.58 -7.36 -12.72
N SER A 86 18.70 -6.77 -13.11
CA SER A 86 19.29 -7.01 -14.43
C SER A 86 20.38 -8.07 -14.32
N THR A 87 20.34 -9.06 -15.21
CA THR A 87 21.41 -10.05 -15.36
C THR A 87 22.50 -9.61 -16.33
N THR A 88 22.37 -8.40 -16.90
CA THR A 88 23.31 -7.80 -17.86
C THR A 88 23.93 -6.54 -17.29
N GLY A 89 25.19 -6.30 -17.60
CA GLY A 89 25.95 -5.16 -17.12
C GLY A 89 26.76 -5.43 -15.86
N ASP A 90 27.31 -4.38 -15.25
CA ASP A 90 28.22 -4.47 -14.11
C ASP A 90 27.63 -5.14 -12.86
N TRP A 91 26.31 -5.19 -12.77
CA TRP A 91 25.59 -5.85 -11.68
C TRP A 91 25.69 -7.37 -11.71
N SER A 92 26.01 -7.95 -12.88
CA SER A 92 26.14 -9.41 -13.03
C SER A 92 27.28 -10.00 -12.19
N THR A 93 28.33 -9.23 -11.92
CA THR A 93 29.45 -9.64 -11.08
C THR A 93 29.11 -9.65 -9.59
N TRP A 94 28.22 -8.80 -9.15
CA TRP A 94 27.74 -8.76 -7.76
C TRP A 94 26.77 -9.92 -7.47
N ALA A 95 26.04 -10.37 -8.50
CA ALA A 95 25.05 -11.44 -8.38
C ALA A 95 25.65 -12.81 -8.02
N THR A 96 26.94 -13.03 -8.21
CA THR A 96 27.58 -14.30 -7.87
C THR A 96 27.80 -14.51 -6.37
N ALA A 97 27.98 -13.42 -5.61
CA ALA A 97 28.14 -13.44 -4.15
C ALA A 97 26.81 -13.36 -3.39
N TRP A 98 25.84 -12.70 -3.99
CA TRP A 98 24.54 -12.41 -3.39
C TRP A 98 23.46 -12.83 -4.38
N LYS A 99 23.17 -14.11 -4.53
CA LYS A 99 22.08 -14.58 -5.38
C LYS A 99 20.74 -14.35 -4.67
N PRO A 100 20.11 -13.19 -4.84
CA PRO A 100 18.75 -13.02 -4.37
C PRO A 100 17.85 -13.91 -5.23
N SER A 101 16.82 -14.47 -4.63
CA SER A 101 15.79 -15.17 -5.38
C SER A 101 15.10 -14.16 -6.32
N TYR A 102 14.94 -14.54 -7.59
CA TYR A 102 14.15 -13.77 -8.52
C TYR A 102 12.71 -14.28 -8.50
N SER A 103 11.77 -13.35 -8.48
CA SER A 103 10.43 -13.68 -8.90
C SER A 103 10.43 -13.81 -10.43
N THR A 104 9.97 -14.95 -10.90
CA THR A 104 9.62 -15.14 -12.31
C THR A 104 8.17 -14.81 -12.58
N ASP A 105 7.40 -14.60 -11.51
CA ASP A 105 6.00 -14.25 -11.58
C ASP A 105 5.87 -12.78 -11.94
N THR A 106 4.80 -12.44 -12.62
CA THR A 106 4.39 -11.06 -12.80
C THR A 106 3.84 -10.57 -11.47
N ASP A 107 4.26 -9.38 -11.02
CA ASP A 107 3.56 -8.69 -9.96
C ASP A 107 2.17 -8.24 -10.45
N ASP A 108 1.40 -7.62 -9.58
CA ASP A 108 0.07 -7.08 -9.93
C ASP A 108 0.11 -6.01 -11.03
N ALA A 109 1.27 -5.42 -11.30
CA ALA A 109 1.51 -4.48 -12.39
C ALA A 109 2.07 -5.16 -13.65
N GLY A 110 2.24 -6.49 -13.66
CA GLY A 110 2.78 -7.23 -14.79
C GLY A 110 4.30 -7.14 -14.94
N ILE A 111 5.03 -6.79 -13.89
CA ILE A 111 6.49 -6.64 -13.92
C ILE A 111 7.13 -7.97 -13.53
N ALA A 112 7.79 -8.63 -14.48
CA ALA A 112 8.55 -9.84 -14.22
C ALA A 112 10.03 -9.54 -13.93
N GLY A 113 10.67 -10.44 -13.19
CA GLY A 113 12.12 -10.39 -12.92
C GLY A 113 12.52 -9.43 -11.79
N CYS A 114 11.58 -9.07 -10.91
CA CYS A 114 11.87 -8.34 -9.69
C CYS A 114 12.50 -9.23 -8.62
N LEU A 115 13.33 -8.66 -7.77
CA LEU A 115 13.81 -9.34 -6.57
C LEU A 115 12.63 -9.66 -5.65
N MET A 116 12.55 -10.90 -5.20
CA MET A 116 11.56 -11.30 -4.22
C MET A 116 12.15 -11.09 -2.83
N ILE A 117 11.62 -10.12 -2.10
CA ILE A 117 12.09 -9.77 -0.76
C ILE A 117 11.39 -10.64 0.28
N GLU A 118 10.08 -10.78 0.15
CA GLU A 118 9.28 -11.56 1.08
C GLU A 118 8.10 -12.20 0.35
N THR A 119 7.86 -13.49 0.63
CA THR A 119 6.78 -14.29 0.05
C THR A 119 5.93 -14.90 1.16
N ASP A 120 4.83 -15.54 0.77
CA ASP A 120 3.99 -16.31 1.68
C ASP A 120 3.47 -15.49 2.87
N ARG A 121 3.28 -14.21 2.65
CA ARG A 121 2.75 -13.29 3.66
C ARG A 121 1.30 -13.63 3.96
N VAL A 122 0.97 -13.74 5.23
CA VAL A 122 -0.37 -14.10 5.68
C VAL A 122 -1.01 -12.92 6.41
N TRP A 123 -2.26 -12.66 6.10
CA TRP A 123 -3.09 -11.73 6.82
C TRP A 123 -4.31 -12.45 7.38
N GLU A 124 -4.53 -12.32 8.68
CA GLU A 124 -5.71 -12.84 9.35
C GLU A 124 -6.60 -11.69 9.84
N ASN A 125 -7.88 -11.94 9.96
CA ASN A 125 -8.83 -10.89 10.37
C ASN A 125 -8.49 -10.30 11.76
N LYS A 126 -7.90 -11.08 12.66
CA LYS A 126 -7.43 -10.59 13.96
C LYS A 126 -6.41 -9.46 13.83
N ASN A 127 -5.63 -9.42 12.73
CA ASN A 127 -4.56 -8.44 12.52
C ASN A 127 -5.07 -7.01 12.30
N TYR A 128 -6.37 -6.83 12.12
CA TYR A 128 -6.98 -5.50 12.13
C TYR A 128 -6.95 -4.84 13.50
N LEU A 129 -6.88 -5.64 14.57
CA LEU A 129 -6.78 -5.18 15.94
C LEU A 129 -5.44 -5.65 16.54
N TYR A 130 -4.88 -4.86 17.40
CA TYR A 130 -3.73 -5.30 18.18
C TYR A 130 -4.18 -6.14 19.36
N PRO A 131 -3.37 -7.13 19.82
CA PRO A 131 -3.66 -7.83 21.05
C PRO A 131 -3.60 -6.87 22.25
N ILE A 132 -4.48 -7.08 23.21
CA ILE A 132 -4.38 -6.39 24.49
C ILE A 132 -3.20 -6.99 25.26
N PRO A 133 -2.23 -6.19 25.72
CA PRO A 133 -1.06 -6.69 26.43
C PRO A 133 -1.44 -7.51 27.67
N SER A 134 -0.70 -8.59 27.93
CA SER A 134 -0.95 -9.50 29.05
C SER A 134 -0.96 -8.79 30.40
N ASP A 135 -0.09 -7.81 30.57
CA ASP A 135 0.00 -7.02 31.81
C ASP A 135 -1.29 -6.24 32.07
N GLN A 136 -1.91 -5.69 31.04
CA GLN A 136 -3.18 -4.97 31.18
C GLN A 136 -4.33 -5.91 31.57
N LYS A 137 -4.31 -7.14 31.09
CA LYS A 137 -5.28 -8.17 31.47
C LYS A 137 -5.09 -8.64 32.89
N GLN A 138 -3.86 -8.70 33.40
CA GLN A 138 -3.56 -9.01 34.78
C GLN A 138 -4.04 -7.92 35.76
N LEU A 139 -3.88 -6.65 35.36
CA LEU A 139 -4.35 -5.50 36.15
C LEU A 139 -5.88 -5.37 36.20
N ASN A 140 -6.54 -5.76 35.10
CA ASN A 140 -8.00 -5.75 35.02
C ASN A 140 -8.55 -7.04 34.40
N PRO A 141 -8.89 -8.04 35.21
CA PRO A 141 -9.40 -9.33 34.72
C PRO A 141 -10.71 -9.25 33.90
N ASN A 142 -11.42 -8.13 33.99
CA ASN A 142 -12.66 -7.91 33.21
C ASN A 142 -12.40 -7.51 31.76
N ILE A 143 -11.16 -7.22 31.40
CA ILE A 143 -10.81 -6.93 30.00
C ILE A 143 -10.66 -8.25 29.25
N GLY A 144 -11.58 -8.51 28.32
CA GLY A 144 -11.47 -9.61 27.36
C GLY A 144 -10.38 -9.33 26.31
N GLN A 145 -9.84 -10.38 25.70
CA GLN A 145 -8.92 -10.22 24.56
C GLN A 145 -9.69 -9.86 23.27
N ASN A 146 -9.03 -9.16 22.36
CA ASN A 146 -9.57 -8.94 21.04
C ASN A 146 -9.78 -10.27 20.31
N PRO A 147 -10.83 -10.37 19.45
CA PRO A 147 -11.15 -11.63 18.76
C PRO A 147 -9.97 -12.20 17.98
N GLY A 148 -9.69 -13.48 18.20
CA GLY A 148 -8.63 -14.21 17.50
C GLY A 148 -7.24 -14.14 18.13
N TRP A 149 -7.09 -13.41 19.25
CA TRP A 149 -5.83 -13.29 20.00
C TRP A 149 -5.86 -14.11 21.30
#